data_4d1b37ed38595e616f58043820a6ac72
#
_entry.id   4d1b37ed38595e616f58043820a6ac72
#
_cell.length_a   1.000
_cell.length_b   1.000
_cell.length_c   1.000
_cell.angle_alpha   90.00
_cell.angle_beta   90.00
_cell.angle_gamma   90.00
#
_symmetry.space_group_name_H-M   'P 1'
#
loop_
_entity.id
_entity.type
_entity.pdbx_description
1 polymer ?
#
loop_
_entity_poly.entity_id
_entity_poly.type
_entity_poly.pdbx_seq_one_letter_code
_entity_poly.pdbx_strand_id
1 'polypeptide(L)'
;FNVDLYMYAHQFDIRLFKKLTITALEGIFVNAPVELRYLNPFTIFHGMAPWREYPDEDDDSSYDRESHTGAYLGIKFQFTPVSNLKFYGLFAMTQFQTSYETSNYPDDTTPNAMGGQLGGRYILPVSKGRFTFALEGSYAQPYLYIKESPNWSLVRTYAENMGNKKYPFYEWIGSPFGPDTISGELNMGYEVPEKWALNFIYLFMARGEMSGTSVFDTMVGS
;
A
#
# COMPACT_ATOMS: atom_id res chain seq x y z
N PHE A 1 11.54 -2.24 -18.48
CA PHE A 1 10.18 -1.76 -18.17
C PHE A 1 9.72 -0.84 -19.30
N ASN A 2 8.84 -1.33 -20.18
CA ASN A 2 8.35 -0.57 -21.35
C ASN A 2 6.82 -0.54 -21.39
N VAL A 3 6.17 -0.64 -20.24
CA VAL A 3 4.70 -0.63 -20.13
C VAL A 3 4.26 0.65 -19.45
N ASP A 4 3.43 1.42 -20.13
CA ASP A 4 2.77 2.58 -19.52
C ASP A 4 1.66 2.09 -18.60
N LEU A 5 1.76 2.39 -17.31
CA LEU A 5 0.78 2.03 -16.30
C LEU A 5 -0.05 3.24 -15.90
N TYR A 6 -1.34 3.04 -15.86
CA TYR A 6 -2.33 4.02 -15.39
C TYR A 6 -2.95 3.53 -14.09
N MET A 7 -3.03 4.43 -13.12
CA MET A 7 -3.61 4.14 -11.82
C MET A 7 -5.01 4.72 -11.72
N TYR A 8 -5.97 3.87 -11.40
CA TYR A 8 -7.31 4.28 -10.99
C TYR A 8 -7.48 3.98 -9.51
N ALA A 9 -7.99 4.93 -8.77
CA ALA A 9 -8.23 4.76 -7.34
C ALA A 9 -9.49 5.49 -6.92
N HIS A 10 -10.21 4.91 -5.99
CA HIS A 10 -11.31 5.56 -5.32
C HIS A 10 -11.25 5.33 -3.82
N GLN A 11 -11.91 6.22 -3.11
CA GLN A 11 -11.97 6.18 -1.66
C GLN A 11 -13.38 6.56 -1.22
N PHE A 12 -13.85 5.89 -0.19
CA PHE A 12 -15.13 6.14 0.43
C PHE A 12 -14.95 6.40 1.93
N ASP A 13 -15.35 7.58 2.38
CA ASP A 13 -15.21 8.01 3.78
C ASP A 13 -16.58 8.01 4.49
N ILE A 14 -16.63 7.37 5.65
CA ILE A 14 -17.78 7.43 6.57
C ILE A 14 -17.33 8.09 7.87
N ARG A 15 -18.03 9.14 8.28
CA ARG A 15 -17.80 9.78 9.57
C ARG A 15 -18.92 9.43 10.55
N LEU A 16 -18.55 8.81 11.66
CA LEU A 16 -19.46 8.38 12.72
C LEU A 16 -19.23 9.20 14.01
N PHE A 17 -20.33 9.65 14.61
CA PHE A 17 -20.32 10.34 15.92
C PHE A 17 -19.34 11.52 16.02
N LYS A 18 -19.00 12.16 14.91
CA LYS A 18 -18.00 13.24 14.80
C LYS A 18 -16.60 12.89 15.31
N LYS A 19 -16.37 11.66 15.72
CA LYS A 19 -15.12 11.22 16.38
C LYS A 19 -14.38 10.12 15.61
N LEU A 20 -15.10 9.31 14.85
CA LEU A 20 -14.55 8.20 14.10
C LEU A 20 -14.77 8.43 12.61
N THR A 21 -13.69 8.37 11.84
CA THR A 21 -13.74 8.30 10.38
C THR A 21 -13.22 6.92 9.96
N ILE A 22 -13.96 6.23 9.14
CA ILE A 22 -13.55 4.98 8.49
C ILE A 22 -13.48 5.28 7.00
N THR A 23 -12.38 4.91 6.37
CA THR A 23 -12.12 5.08 4.94
C THR A 23 -11.89 3.72 4.32
N ALA A 24 -12.71 3.32 3.37
CA ALA A 24 -12.38 2.25 2.43
C ALA A 24 -11.67 2.86 1.22
N LEU A 25 -10.59 2.25 0.79
CA LEU A 25 -9.83 2.69 -0.38
C LEU A 25 -9.47 1.48 -1.24
N GLU A 26 -9.53 1.68 -2.53
CA GLU A 26 -9.22 0.66 -3.51
C GLU A 26 -8.54 1.30 -4.71
N GLY A 27 -7.62 0.58 -5.33
CA GLY A 27 -6.98 1.03 -6.55
C GLY A 27 -6.51 -0.12 -7.41
N ILE A 28 -6.35 0.17 -8.70
CA ILE A 28 -5.88 -0.77 -9.70
C ILE A 28 -4.90 -0.10 -10.66
N PHE A 29 -3.86 -0.85 -11.03
CA PHE A 29 -2.95 -0.51 -12.12
C PHE A 29 -3.32 -1.31 -13.36
N VAL A 30 -3.43 -0.63 -14.48
CA VAL A 30 -3.76 -1.24 -15.78
C VAL A 30 -2.97 -0.57 -16.89
N ASN A 31 -2.72 -1.29 -17.96
CA ASN A 31 -2.15 -0.73 -19.18
C ASN A 31 -3.28 -0.22 -20.10
N ALA A 32 -4.02 0.78 -19.62
CA ALA A 32 -5.11 1.39 -20.40
C ALA A 32 -5.29 2.85 -19.99
N PRO A 33 -5.03 3.82 -20.88
CA PRO A 33 -5.01 5.23 -20.53
C PRO A 33 -6.39 5.80 -20.15
N VAL A 34 -7.45 5.31 -20.78
CA VAL A 34 -8.83 5.72 -20.44
C VAL A 34 -9.78 4.55 -20.61
N GLU A 35 -10.30 4.06 -19.49
CA GLU A 35 -11.38 3.08 -19.48
C GLU A 35 -12.56 3.56 -18.63
N LEU A 36 -13.71 3.74 -19.25
CA LEU A 36 -14.91 4.29 -18.60
C LEU A 36 -15.39 3.44 -17.42
N ARG A 37 -15.18 2.12 -17.45
CA ARG A 37 -15.55 1.23 -16.35
C ARG A 37 -14.79 1.56 -15.05
N TYR A 38 -13.54 2.00 -15.12
CA TYR A 38 -12.75 2.39 -13.96
C TYR A 38 -13.08 3.79 -13.43
N LEU A 39 -13.81 4.60 -14.21
CA LEU A 39 -14.28 5.91 -13.77
C LEU A 39 -15.57 5.84 -12.94
N ASN A 40 -16.24 4.68 -12.91
CA ASN A 40 -17.43 4.49 -12.08
C ASN A 40 -17.02 4.31 -10.60
N PRO A 41 -17.39 5.23 -9.69
CA PRO A 41 -16.97 5.19 -8.28
C PRO A 41 -17.57 4.04 -7.48
N PHE A 42 -18.53 3.30 -8.02
CA PHE A 42 -19.16 2.14 -7.38
C PHE A 42 -18.60 0.80 -7.89
N THR A 43 -17.67 0.84 -8.80
CA THR A 43 -17.04 -0.38 -9.31
C THR A 43 -16.03 -0.91 -8.29
N ILE A 44 -16.11 -2.20 -7.98
CA ILE A 44 -15.14 -2.90 -7.15
C ILE A 44 -14.00 -3.40 -8.04
N PHE A 45 -12.84 -2.78 -7.96
CA PHE A 45 -11.69 -3.10 -8.83
C PHE A 45 -11.14 -4.50 -8.59
N HIS A 46 -11.15 -4.96 -7.35
CA HIS A 46 -10.67 -6.30 -6.99
C HIS A 46 -11.45 -7.42 -7.69
N GLY A 47 -12.74 -7.22 -7.92
CA GLY A 47 -13.58 -8.15 -8.67
C GLY A 47 -13.46 -8.03 -10.19
N MET A 48 -12.76 -7.00 -10.70
CA MET A 48 -12.60 -6.77 -12.14
C MET A 48 -11.24 -7.20 -12.68
N ALA A 49 -10.25 -7.36 -11.81
CA ALA A 49 -8.91 -7.79 -12.20
C ALA A 49 -8.93 -9.11 -13.00
N PRO A 50 -9.68 -10.16 -12.58
CA PRO A 50 -9.72 -11.43 -13.31
C PRO A 50 -10.31 -11.33 -14.73
N TRP A 51 -11.16 -10.35 -15.00
CA TRP A 51 -11.85 -10.25 -16.30
C TRP A 51 -10.93 -9.88 -17.46
N ARG A 52 -9.72 -9.47 -17.20
CA ARG A 52 -8.71 -9.18 -18.24
C ARG A 52 -7.78 -10.36 -18.50
N GLU A 53 -7.80 -11.35 -17.65
CA GLU A 53 -6.86 -12.46 -17.65
C GLU A 53 -7.39 -13.72 -18.35
N TYR A 54 -8.65 -13.66 -18.85
CA TYR A 54 -9.18 -14.75 -19.66
C TYR A 54 -8.64 -14.60 -21.09
N PRO A 55 -7.76 -15.51 -21.57
CA PRO A 55 -7.44 -15.59 -22.98
C PRO A 55 -8.70 -15.92 -23.77
N ASP A 56 -8.77 -15.44 -25.00
CA ASP A 56 -9.78 -15.91 -25.95
C ASP A 56 -9.71 -17.43 -26.01
N GLU A 57 -10.86 -18.12 -25.96
CA GLU A 57 -10.96 -19.59 -25.88
C GLU A 57 -10.29 -20.32 -27.06
N ASP A 58 -9.83 -19.62 -28.08
CA ASP A 58 -9.24 -20.14 -29.31
C ASP A 58 -7.68 -20.11 -29.34
N ASP A 59 -7.03 -19.56 -28.32
CA ASP A 59 -5.55 -19.49 -28.29
C ASP A 59 -4.97 -20.65 -27.46
N ASP A 60 -4.62 -21.75 -28.14
CA ASP A 60 -3.93 -22.94 -27.62
C ASP A 60 -2.46 -22.66 -27.25
N SER A 61 -2.06 -21.40 -27.17
CA SER A 61 -0.75 -20.97 -26.74
C SER A 61 -0.69 -20.88 -25.22
N SER A 62 0.12 -21.72 -24.62
CA SER A 62 0.63 -21.73 -23.24
C SER A 62 0.11 -20.57 -22.40
N TYR A 63 -0.82 -20.88 -21.52
CA TYR A 63 -1.34 -20.03 -20.45
C TYR A 63 -0.26 -19.09 -19.92
N ASP A 64 -0.29 -17.84 -20.37
CA ASP A 64 0.54 -16.79 -19.78
C ASP A 64 -0.17 -16.39 -18.47
N ARG A 65 0.22 -17.06 -17.38
CA ARG A 65 -0.35 -16.88 -16.04
C ARG A 65 0.06 -15.55 -15.39
N GLU A 66 0.72 -14.67 -16.14
CA GLU A 66 1.10 -13.38 -15.63
C GLU A 66 -0.12 -12.48 -15.42
N SER A 67 -0.38 -12.13 -14.18
CA SER A 67 -1.36 -11.09 -13.84
C SER A 67 -0.98 -9.77 -14.51
N HIS A 68 -1.83 -9.28 -15.39
CA HIS A 68 -1.63 -8.01 -16.12
C HIS A 68 -2.21 -6.81 -15.37
N THR A 69 -2.52 -6.97 -14.09
CA THR A 69 -3.06 -5.93 -13.23
C THR A 69 -2.45 -5.95 -11.84
N GLY A 70 -2.31 -4.79 -11.24
CA GLY A 70 -1.95 -4.65 -9.83
C GLY A 70 -3.08 -3.98 -9.06
N ALA A 71 -3.81 -4.73 -8.23
CA ALA A 71 -4.86 -4.15 -7.40
C ALA A 71 -4.44 -4.08 -5.93
N TYR A 72 -4.98 -3.11 -5.21
CA TYR A 72 -4.85 -3.02 -3.76
C TYR A 72 -6.18 -2.61 -3.13
N LEU A 73 -6.40 -3.11 -1.93
CA LEU A 73 -7.51 -2.74 -1.06
C LEU A 73 -6.96 -2.27 0.28
N GLY A 74 -7.59 -1.26 0.87
CA GLY A 74 -7.22 -0.79 2.19
C GLY A 74 -8.38 -0.26 3.00
N ILE A 75 -8.24 -0.32 4.31
CA ILE A 75 -9.15 0.28 5.27
C ILE A 75 -8.33 1.14 6.21
N LYS A 76 -8.70 2.41 6.30
CA LYS A 76 -8.12 3.38 7.21
C LYS A 76 -9.14 3.80 8.26
N PHE A 77 -8.72 3.99 9.48
CA PHE A 77 -9.53 4.61 10.51
C PHE A 77 -8.81 5.78 11.16
N GLN A 78 -9.58 6.73 11.65
CA GLN A 78 -9.12 7.83 12.50
C GLN A 78 -10.13 8.01 13.64
N PHE A 79 -9.67 7.94 14.87
CA PHE A 79 -10.50 8.09 16.06
C PHE A 79 -9.95 9.18 16.98
N THR A 80 -10.80 10.17 17.27
CA THR A 80 -10.47 11.32 18.11
C THR A 80 -11.44 11.32 19.31
N PRO A 81 -11.16 10.55 20.38
CA PRO A 81 -12.04 10.45 21.55
C PRO A 81 -12.20 11.79 22.25
N VAL A 82 -11.13 12.55 22.36
CA VAL A 82 -11.08 13.92 22.91
C VAL A 82 -10.21 14.81 22.01
N SER A 83 -10.37 16.13 22.12
CA SER A 83 -9.77 17.08 21.17
C SER A 83 -8.24 16.98 21.02
N ASN A 84 -7.56 16.51 22.06
CA ASN A 84 -6.10 16.47 22.09
C ASN A 84 -5.51 15.08 21.81
N LEU A 85 -6.34 14.05 21.64
CA LEU A 85 -5.91 12.68 21.44
C LEU A 85 -6.50 12.10 20.17
N LYS A 86 -5.65 11.62 19.29
CA LYS A 86 -6.02 10.98 18.03
C LYS A 86 -5.33 9.63 17.90
N PHE A 87 -6.09 8.61 17.57
CA PHE A 87 -5.61 7.31 17.11
C PHE A 87 -5.90 7.17 15.61
N TYR A 88 -5.05 6.48 14.91
CA TYR A 88 -5.24 6.19 13.49
C TYR A 88 -4.59 4.87 13.13
N GLY A 89 -5.10 4.25 12.10
CA GLY A 89 -4.52 3.05 11.55
C GLY A 89 -4.93 2.86 10.09
N LEU A 90 -4.13 2.08 9.41
CA LEU A 90 -4.32 1.63 8.04
C LEU A 90 -4.05 0.14 7.99
N PHE A 91 -4.94 -0.61 7.35
CA PHE A 91 -4.70 -1.95 6.87
C PHE A 91 -4.73 -1.89 5.35
N ALA A 92 -3.79 -2.56 4.69
CA ALA A 92 -3.74 -2.66 3.24
C ALA A 92 -3.38 -4.08 2.81
N MET A 93 -3.93 -4.51 1.69
CA MET A 93 -3.61 -5.79 1.07
C MET A 93 -3.57 -5.64 -0.44
N THR A 94 -2.67 -6.38 -1.07
CA THR A 94 -2.59 -6.51 -2.52
C THR A 94 -2.99 -7.90 -2.99
N GLN A 95 -3.00 -8.86 -2.07
CA GLN A 95 -3.33 -10.25 -2.34
C GLN A 95 -3.78 -10.97 -1.08
N PHE A 96 -4.81 -11.77 -1.22
CA PHE A 96 -5.34 -12.61 -0.14
C PHE A 96 -5.95 -13.86 -0.72
N GLN A 97 -5.53 -15.01 -0.23
CA GLN A 97 -6.12 -16.30 -0.57
C GLN A 97 -6.74 -16.95 0.66
N THR A 98 -7.91 -17.50 0.45
CA THR A 98 -8.64 -18.24 1.48
C THR A 98 -8.09 -19.66 1.59
N SER A 99 -8.30 -20.29 2.76
CA SER A 99 -7.96 -21.71 2.92
C SER A 99 -8.69 -22.63 1.93
N TYR A 100 -9.86 -22.20 1.45
CA TYR A 100 -10.62 -22.93 0.43
C TYR A 100 -9.89 -22.92 -0.91
N GLU A 101 -9.42 -21.75 -1.37
CA GLU A 101 -8.68 -21.61 -2.62
C GLU A 101 -7.37 -22.39 -2.56
N THR A 102 -6.59 -22.24 -1.50
CA THR A 102 -5.34 -22.97 -1.30
C THR A 102 -5.53 -24.50 -1.31
N SER A 103 -6.65 -25.00 -0.79
CA SER A 103 -6.90 -26.43 -0.73
C SER A 103 -7.43 -27.02 -2.04
N ASN A 104 -8.21 -26.25 -2.81
CA ASN A 104 -8.85 -26.74 -4.04
C ASN A 104 -8.05 -26.40 -5.31
N TYR A 105 -7.19 -25.39 -5.26
CA TYR A 105 -6.38 -24.90 -6.37
C TYR A 105 -4.92 -24.72 -5.93
N PRO A 106 -4.22 -25.78 -5.49
CA PRO A 106 -2.87 -25.66 -4.93
C PRO A 106 -1.84 -25.11 -5.93
N ASP A 107 -2.05 -25.37 -7.22
CA ASP A 107 -1.15 -24.93 -8.29
C ASP A 107 -1.30 -23.44 -8.63
N ASP A 108 -2.39 -22.81 -8.18
CA ASP A 108 -2.67 -21.37 -8.41
C ASP A 108 -2.51 -20.54 -7.13
N THR A 109 -1.81 -21.07 -6.12
CA THR A 109 -1.63 -20.37 -4.86
C THR A 109 -0.62 -19.24 -4.98
N THR A 110 -1.02 -18.06 -4.52
CA THR A 110 -0.16 -16.89 -4.40
C THR A 110 0.04 -16.54 -2.92
N PRO A 111 1.18 -15.99 -2.53
CA PRO A 111 1.41 -15.64 -1.14
C PRO A 111 0.49 -14.50 -0.68
N ASN A 112 0.00 -14.58 0.55
CA ASN A 112 -0.73 -13.47 1.16
C ASN A 112 0.17 -12.23 1.25
N ALA A 113 -0.39 -11.09 0.91
CA ALA A 113 0.33 -9.83 0.79
C ALA A 113 -0.43 -8.71 1.50
N MET A 114 -0.16 -8.56 2.79
CA MET A 114 -0.85 -7.65 3.69
C MET A 114 0.13 -6.81 4.49
N GLY A 115 -0.34 -5.67 4.97
CA GLY A 115 0.40 -4.81 5.87
C GLY A 115 -0.51 -3.88 6.64
N GLY A 116 0.06 -3.21 7.62
CA GLY A 116 -0.69 -2.28 8.43
C GLY A 116 0.19 -1.27 9.14
N GLN A 117 -0.46 -0.21 9.57
CA GLN A 117 0.10 0.90 10.31
C GLN A 117 -0.86 1.27 11.44
N LEU A 118 -0.32 1.52 12.62
CA LEU A 118 -1.09 1.98 13.76
C LEU A 118 -0.32 3.09 14.46
N GLY A 119 -1.02 4.16 14.80
CA GLY A 119 -0.40 5.28 15.48
C GLY A 119 -1.35 6.02 16.42
N GLY A 120 -0.73 6.81 17.29
CA GLY A 120 -1.43 7.70 18.19
C GLY A 120 -0.70 9.02 18.32
N ARG A 121 -1.46 10.10 18.47
CA ARG A 121 -0.94 11.45 18.70
C ARG A 121 -1.66 12.10 19.85
N TYR A 122 -0.89 12.64 20.79
CA TYR A 122 -1.39 13.41 21.90
C TYR A 122 -0.77 14.81 21.93
N ILE A 123 -1.60 15.83 22.19
CA ILE A 123 -1.17 17.21 22.32
C ILE A 123 -1.49 17.68 23.74
N LEU A 124 -0.46 18.09 24.47
CA LEU A 124 -0.59 18.64 25.82
C LEU A 124 -0.40 20.16 25.78
N PRO A 125 -1.49 20.94 25.88
CA PRO A 125 -1.39 22.38 26.00
C PRO A 125 -0.76 22.76 27.35
N VAL A 126 0.15 23.72 27.33
CA VAL A 126 0.74 24.33 28.54
C VAL A 126 0.68 25.86 28.41
N SER A 127 0.90 26.57 29.53
CA SER A 127 0.66 28.02 29.60
C SER A 127 1.36 28.87 28.51
N LYS A 128 2.50 28.44 27.98
CA LYS A 128 3.29 29.19 26.99
C LYS A 128 3.42 28.48 25.63
N GLY A 129 2.91 27.27 25.52
CA GLY A 129 3.09 26.48 24.29
C GLY A 129 2.35 25.15 24.33
N ARG A 130 2.82 24.19 23.55
CA ARG A 130 2.23 22.86 23.52
C ARG A 130 3.31 21.79 23.31
N PHE A 131 3.17 20.68 24.04
CA PHE A 131 3.90 19.47 23.72
C PHE A 131 3.09 18.61 22.75
N THR A 132 3.78 17.98 21.82
CA THR A 132 3.22 16.97 20.91
C THR A 132 3.97 15.66 21.14
N PHE A 133 3.22 14.58 21.28
CA PHE A 133 3.74 13.22 21.34
C PHE A 133 3.04 12.41 20.26
N ALA A 134 3.79 11.74 19.41
CA ALA A 134 3.24 10.78 18.48
C ALA A 134 4.09 9.52 18.47
N LEU A 135 3.40 8.39 18.43
CA LEU A 135 3.99 7.06 18.29
C LEU A 135 3.28 6.35 17.15
N GLU A 136 4.07 5.74 16.27
CA GLU A 136 3.56 5.01 15.14
C GLU A 136 4.37 3.73 14.95
N GLY A 137 3.70 2.65 14.53
CA GLY A 137 4.33 1.42 14.10
C GLY A 137 3.72 0.94 12.80
N SER A 138 4.53 0.33 11.94
CA SER A 138 4.08 -0.30 10.72
C SER A 138 4.73 -1.66 10.49
N TYR A 139 4.00 -2.51 9.78
CA TYR A 139 4.46 -3.81 9.33
C TYR A 139 3.97 -4.05 7.91
N ALA A 140 4.85 -4.52 7.06
CA ALA A 140 4.55 -4.93 5.70
C ALA A 140 5.12 -6.33 5.45
N GLN A 141 4.25 -7.25 5.03
CA GLN A 141 4.67 -8.60 4.66
C GLN A 141 5.62 -8.59 3.45
N PRO A 142 6.43 -9.65 3.26
CA PRO A 142 7.42 -9.73 2.19
C PRO A 142 6.87 -9.47 0.79
N TYR A 143 5.66 -9.91 0.51
CA TYR A 143 5.05 -9.79 -0.82
C TYR A 143 4.07 -8.63 -0.97
N LEU A 144 3.89 -7.82 0.06
CA LEU A 144 3.07 -6.61 -0.07
C LEU A 144 3.68 -5.70 -1.15
N TYR A 145 2.87 -5.26 -2.10
CA TYR A 145 3.25 -4.47 -3.29
C TYR A 145 3.93 -5.26 -4.43
N ILE A 146 4.34 -6.50 -4.21
CA ILE A 146 5.03 -7.34 -5.19
C ILE A 146 4.01 -8.18 -5.95
N LYS A 147 4.25 -8.39 -7.25
CA LYS A 147 3.46 -9.23 -8.14
C LYS A 147 4.37 -10.25 -8.84
N GLU A 148 3.79 -11.16 -9.59
CA GLU A 148 4.49 -12.16 -10.40
C GLU A 148 5.45 -11.52 -11.40
N SER A 149 5.07 -10.36 -11.93
CA SER A 149 5.93 -9.56 -12.78
C SER A 149 6.23 -8.19 -12.14
N PRO A 150 7.49 -7.70 -12.18
CA PRO A 150 7.85 -6.38 -11.67
C PRO A 150 7.06 -5.25 -12.34
N ASN A 151 6.59 -5.46 -13.57
CA ASN A 151 5.80 -4.47 -14.31
C ASN A 151 4.47 -4.15 -13.63
N TRP A 152 3.90 -5.10 -12.88
CA TRP A 152 2.59 -4.97 -12.21
C TRP A 152 2.70 -4.76 -10.70
N SER A 153 3.91 -4.76 -10.17
CA SER A 153 4.17 -4.41 -8.77
C SER A 153 3.81 -2.96 -8.51
N LEU A 154 3.36 -2.66 -7.29
CA LEU A 154 2.98 -1.30 -6.88
C LEU A 154 4.23 -0.43 -6.64
N VAL A 155 5.00 -0.26 -7.70
CA VAL A 155 6.27 0.45 -7.72
C VAL A 155 6.27 1.47 -8.86
N ARG A 156 6.65 2.68 -8.55
CA ARG A 156 7.01 3.68 -9.55
C ARG A 156 8.49 3.57 -9.84
N THR A 157 8.82 3.33 -11.10
CA THR A 157 10.21 3.32 -11.57
C THR A 157 10.50 4.60 -12.32
N TYR A 158 11.59 5.25 -12.00
CA TYR A 158 12.08 6.40 -12.76
C TYR A 158 13.61 6.32 -12.89
N ALA A 159 14.15 7.01 -13.87
CA ALA A 159 15.59 7.04 -14.09
C ALA A 159 16.10 8.47 -14.00
N GLU A 160 17.10 8.69 -13.16
CA GLU A 160 17.81 9.94 -13.09
C GLU A 160 19.13 9.89 -13.88
N ASN A 161 19.40 10.97 -14.61
CA ASN A 161 20.67 11.14 -15.30
C ASN A 161 21.68 11.73 -14.32
N MET A 162 22.67 10.94 -13.95
CA MET A 162 23.84 11.41 -13.18
C MET A 162 25.08 11.37 -14.08
N GLY A 163 25.38 12.50 -14.69
CA GLY A 163 26.41 12.59 -15.73
C GLY A 163 25.99 11.83 -16.99
N ASN A 164 26.82 10.89 -17.45
CA ASN A 164 26.58 10.09 -18.66
C ASN A 164 25.89 8.75 -18.36
N LYS A 165 25.40 8.52 -17.15
CA LYS A 165 24.75 7.25 -16.77
C LYS A 165 23.34 7.50 -16.29
N LYS A 166 22.43 6.58 -16.63
CA LYS A 166 21.08 6.49 -16.09
C LYS A 166 21.08 5.52 -14.93
N TYR A 167 20.56 5.98 -13.79
CA TYR A 167 20.36 5.16 -12.60
C TYR A 167 18.88 4.93 -12.40
N PRO A 168 18.40 3.67 -12.32
CA PRO A 168 17.02 3.38 -11.99
C PRO A 168 16.77 3.59 -10.49
N PHE A 169 15.69 4.25 -10.17
CA PHE A 169 15.18 4.42 -8.81
C PHE A 169 13.79 3.80 -8.72
N TYR A 170 13.47 3.28 -7.55
CA TYR A 170 12.21 2.64 -7.24
C TYR A 170 11.54 3.35 -6.07
N GLU A 171 10.28 3.70 -6.23
CA GLU A 171 9.47 4.32 -5.21
C GLU A 171 8.19 3.48 -5.03
N TRP A 172 7.98 3.00 -3.82
CA TRP A 172 6.82 2.19 -3.51
C TRP A 172 5.55 3.05 -3.44
N ILE A 173 4.49 2.54 -4.04
CA ILE A 173 3.19 3.19 -3.96
C ILE A 173 2.47 2.65 -2.72
N GLY A 174 2.63 3.36 -1.62
CA GLY A 174 2.14 2.97 -0.30
C GLY A 174 3.12 3.34 0.81
N SER A 175 3.63 2.37 1.55
CA SER A 175 4.66 2.62 2.56
C SER A 175 5.97 3.06 1.91
N PRO A 176 6.60 4.14 2.36
CA PRO A 176 7.90 4.58 1.85
C PRO A 176 9.02 3.56 2.13
N PHE A 177 8.81 2.68 3.08
CA PHE A 177 9.77 1.64 3.45
C PHE A 177 9.67 0.38 2.59
N GLY A 178 8.58 0.25 1.80
CA GLY A 178 8.32 -0.90 0.93
C GLY A 178 7.85 -2.15 1.67
N PRO A 179 7.88 -3.30 0.98
CA PRO A 179 7.55 -4.59 1.56
C PRO A 179 8.62 -5.10 2.52
N ASP A 180 8.33 -6.19 3.20
CA ASP A 180 9.27 -6.90 4.07
C ASP A 180 9.91 -5.98 5.12
N THR A 181 9.09 -5.14 5.76
CA THR A 181 9.56 -4.15 6.71
C THR A 181 8.75 -4.12 7.99
N ILE A 182 9.44 -3.83 9.06
CA ILE A 182 8.86 -3.39 10.32
C ILE A 182 9.47 -2.05 10.70
N SER A 183 8.64 -1.08 11.08
CA SER A 183 9.14 0.22 11.52
C SER A 183 8.39 0.74 12.74
N GLY A 184 9.06 1.61 13.48
CA GLY A 184 8.48 2.35 14.59
C GLY A 184 9.03 3.76 14.62
N GLU A 185 8.16 4.76 14.76
CA GLU A 185 8.52 6.16 14.87
C GLU A 185 8.00 6.76 16.17
N LEU A 186 8.88 7.42 16.89
CA LEU A 186 8.54 8.28 18.02
C LEU A 186 8.84 9.73 17.63
N ASN A 187 7.82 10.58 17.73
CA ASN A 187 7.94 12.00 17.49
C ASN A 187 7.53 12.76 18.75
N MET A 188 8.42 13.60 19.26
CA MET A 188 8.18 14.46 20.41
C MET A 188 8.50 15.90 20.04
N GLY A 189 7.57 16.80 20.28
CA GLY A 189 7.75 18.21 19.96
C GLY A 189 7.33 19.13 21.11
N TYR A 190 7.99 20.28 21.18
CA TYR A 190 7.53 21.40 21.97
C TYR A 190 7.53 22.67 21.10
N GLU A 191 6.43 23.36 21.11
CA GLU A 191 6.26 24.58 20.31
C GLU A 191 5.74 25.72 21.19
N VAL A 192 6.38 26.87 21.07
CA VAL A 192 5.87 28.16 21.53
C VAL A 192 5.43 28.94 20.28
N PRO A 193 4.11 29.13 20.07
CA PRO A 193 3.60 29.76 18.85
C PRO A 193 4.27 31.10 18.57
N GLU A 194 4.54 31.34 17.29
CA GLU A 194 5.17 32.54 16.74
C GLU A 194 6.61 32.83 17.24
N LYS A 195 7.22 31.89 17.98
CA LYS A 195 8.57 32.08 18.53
C LYS A 195 9.53 31.00 18.08
N TRP A 196 9.32 29.77 18.51
CA TRP A 196 10.23 28.65 18.20
C TRP A 196 9.54 27.31 18.39
N ALA A 197 10.08 26.29 17.75
CA ALA A 197 9.69 24.90 17.93
C ALA A 197 10.93 24.02 17.99
N LEU A 198 10.85 22.98 18.81
CA LEU A 198 11.83 21.91 18.90
C LEU A 198 11.13 20.58 18.62
N ASN A 199 11.66 19.78 17.71
CA ASN A 199 11.17 18.45 17.41
C ASN A 199 12.30 17.43 17.56
N PHE A 200 11.95 16.31 18.17
CA PHE A 200 12.78 15.12 18.24
C PHE A 200 12.04 13.99 17.53
N ILE A 201 12.69 13.36 16.56
CA ILE A 201 12.17 12.22 15.83
C ILE A 201 13.16 11.07 15.97
N TYR A 202 12.66 9.94 16.42
CA TYR A 202 13.40 8.69 16.44
C TYR A 202 12.67 7.67 15.56
N LEU A 203 13.38 7.16 14.56
CA LEU A 203 12.90 6.14 13.64
C LEU A 203 13.72 4.87 13.81
N PHE A 204 13.05 3.77 14.04
CA PHE A 204 13.57 2.41 13.94
C PHE A 204 12.98 1.76 12.68
N MET A 205 13.80 1.06 11.93
CA MET A 205 13.37 0.26 10.80
C MET A 205 14.24 -0.98 10.68
N ALA A 206 13.58 -2.12 10.47
CA ALA A 206 14.21 -3.35 10.03
C ALA A 206 13.57 -3.77 8.69
N ARG A 207 14.39 -4.20 7.76
CA ARG A 207 13.99 -4.61 6.41
C ARG A 207 14.57 -5.96 6.08
N GLY A 208 13.76 -6.83 5.44
CA GLY A 208 14.21 -8.08 4.87
C GLY A 208 14.80 -7.92 3.47
N GLU A 209 14.72 -8.95 2.64
CA GLU A 209 15.44 -9.05 1.37
C GLU A 209 14.65 -8.55 0.15
N MET A 210 13.34 -8.30 0.29
CA MET A 210 12.49 -7.92 -0.84
C MET A 210 12.81 -6.53 -1.38
N SER A 211 12.84 -6.42 -2.71
CA SER A 211 13.21 -5.20 -3.44
C SER A 211 12.20 -4.88 -4.56
N GLY A 212 12.34 -3.74 -5.21
CA GLY A 212 11.50 -3.32 -6.34
C GLY A 212 11.63 -4.20 -7.60
N THR A 213 12.59 -5.09 -7.64
CA THR A 213 12.79 -6.08 -8.71
C THR A 213 12.42 -7.50 -8.28
N SER A 214 12.03 -7.70 -7.02
CA SER A 214 11.59 -9.00 -6.54
C SER A 214 10.23 -9.36 -7.16
N VAL A 215 10.06 -10.64 -7.42
CA VAL A 215 8.84 -11.25 -7.91
C VAL A 215 8.50 -12.44 -7.04
N PHE A 216 7.28 -12.93 -7.10
CA PHE A 216 6.95 -14.26 -6.57
C PHE A 216 6.51 -15.14 -7.73
N ASP A 217 6.96 -16.39 -7.71
CA ASP A 217 6.38 -17.43 -8.53
C ASP A 217 5.12 -17.97 -7.85
N THR A 218 4.15 -18.42 -8.62
CA THR A 218 3.08 -19.27 -8.10
C THR A 218 3.73 -20.44 -7.39
N MET A 219 3.44 -20.64 -6.12
CA MET A 219 3.98 -21.76 -5.39
C MET A 219 3.45 -23.05 -6.03
N VAL A 220 4.21 -23.62 -6.94
CA VAL A 220 4.02 -25.00 -7.36
C VAL A 220 4.23 -25.83 -6.10
N GLY A 221 3.19 -26.52 -5.67
CA GLY A 221 3.14 -27.20 -4.40
C GLY A 221 4.41 -28.01 -4.10
N SER A 222 5.05 -27.67 -3.02
CA SER A 222 6.12 -28.42 -2.40
C SER A 222 5.58 -29.35 -1.33
#